data_af34a48df9b0481fe65da7648e4c6325
#
_entry.id   af34a48df9b0481fe65da7648e4c6325
#
_cell.length_a   1.000
_cell.length_b   1.000
_cell.length_c   1.000
_cell.angle_alpha   90.00
_cell.angle_beta   90.00
_cell.angle_gamma   90.00
#
_symmetry.space_group_name_H-M   'P 1'
#
loop_
_entity.id
_entity.type
_entity.pdbx_description
1 polymer ?
#
loop_
_entity_poly.entity_id
_entity_poly.type
_entity_poly.pdbx_seq_one_letter_code
_entity_poly.pdbx_strand_id
1 'polypeptide(L)'
;MNDQYVRITCPALQPLEPVLKSWIACTQRYIDVWDGDDLPYWYNEQANVSILAGAAWKADWTAIEEYQISKIATEASEQAASIGRNDLYIANEQVGFCIEAKVAYVDINGQEKAKNHIAARRDQAKGDAERVDYHDPRLGAVFVAPYSVGAEASDEQIEVFQQELLKLDFQALAWVTPTRAQKTRSHDNRYYPMVALWLMTV
;
A
#
# COMPACT_ATOMS: atom_id res chain seq x y z
N MET A 1 7.33 -12.01 16.34
CA MET A 1 6.83 -11.56 15.02
C MET A 1 5.32 -11.42 15.06
N ASN A 2 4.77 -10.33 14.56
CA ASN A 2 3.32 -10.15 14.45
C ASN A 2 2.91 -10.31 12.98
N ASP A 3 2.23 -11.42 12.66
CA ASP A 3 1.91 -11.78 11.27
C ASP A 3 0.89 -10.83 10.62
N GLN A 4 0.09 -10.16 11.42
CA GLN A 4 -0.92 -9.19 10.98
C GLN A 4 -0.94 -7.98 11.90
N TYR A 5 -1.08 -6.79 11.33
CA TYR A 5 -1.07 -5.56 12.08
C TYR A 5 -1.94 -4.50 11.42
N VAL A 6 -2.67 -3.73 12.23
CA VAL A 6 -3.37 -2.52 11.81
C VAL A 6 -3.21 -1.48 12.92
N ARG A 7 -2.78 -0.28 12.57
CA ARG A 7 -2.73 0.86 13.48
C ARG A 7 -3.10 2.13 12.72
N ILE A 8 -4.01 2.90 13.30
CA ILE A 8 -4.46 4.19 12.79
C ILE A 8 -4.20 5.23 13.87
N THR A 9 -3.43 6.26 13.53
CA THR A 9 -3.07 7.36 14.44
C THR A 9 -3.85 8.62 14.12
N CYS A 10 -4.38 8.75 12.89
CA CYS A 10 -5.19 9.88 12.44
C CYS A 10 -6.69 9.57 12.57
N PRO A 11 -7.47 10.35 13.36
CA PRO A 11 -8.91 10.11 13.52
C PRO A 11 -9.70 10.11 12.19
N ALA A 12 -9.28 10.93 11.22
CA ALA A 12 -9.93 11.01 9.90
C ALA A 12 -9.84 9.69 9.10
N LEU A 13 -8.84 8.85 9.39
CA LEU A 13 -8.65 7.54 8.76
C LEU A 13 -9.28 6.38 9.55
N GLN A 14 -9.83 6.63 10.73
CA GLN A 14 -10.45 5.59 11.56
C GLN A 14 -11.53 4.78 10.83
N PRO A 15 -12.36 5.38 9.94
CA PRO A 15 -13.34 4.62 9.15
C PRO A 15 -12.73 3.54 8.26
N LEU A 16 -11.44 3.64 7.90
CA LEU A 16 -10.75 2.66 7.04
C LEU A 16 -10.32 1.37 7.78
N GLU A 17 -10.47 1.29 9.09
CA GLU A 17 -10.05 0.10 9.85
C GLU A 17 -10.65 -1.21 9.31
N PRO A 18 -11.95 -1.30 8.98
CA PRO A 18 -12.53 -2.50 8.37
C PRO A 18 -11.91 -2.83 6.99
N VAL A 19 -11.64 -1.80 6.17
CA VAL A 19 -11.01 -1.97 4.85
C VAL A 19 -9.58 -2.50 5.00
N LEU A 20 -8.79 -1.97 5.94
CA LEU A 20 -7.42 -2.43 6.19
C LEU A 20 -7.38 -3.88 6.71
N LYS A 21 -8.29 -4.26 7.61
CA LYS A 21 -8.44 -5.65 8.07
C LYS A 21 -8.85 -6.57 6.91
N SER A 22 -9.77 -6.10 6.07
CA SER A 22 -10.21 -6.83 4.87
C SER A 22 -9.06 -6.97 3.85
N TRP A 23 -8.21 -5.93 3.70
CA TRP A 23 -7.05 -5.98 2.81
C TRP A 23 -6.04 -7.06 3.24
N ILE A 24 -5.75 -7.17 4.52
CA ILE A 24 -4.93 -8.26 5.07
C ILE A 24 -5.55 -9.62 4.70
N ALA A 25 -6.86 -9.79 4.95
CA ALA A 25 -7.56 -11.04 4.68
C ALA A 25 -7.62 -11.36 3.17
N CYS A 26 -7.79 -10.36 2.29
CA CYS A 26 -7.78 -10.54 0.84
C CYS A 26 -6.40 -10.93 0.33
N THR A 27 -5.33 -10.27 0.82
CA THR A 27 -3.95 -10.61 0.49
C THR A 27 -3.63 -12.05 0.89
N GLN A 28 -3.96 -12.44 2.13
CA GLN A 28 -3.78 -13.82 2.60
C GLN A 28 -4.58 -14.81 1.75
N ARG A 29 -5.85 -14.50 1.46
CA ARG A 29 -6.72 -15.36 0.65
C ARG A 29 -6.18 -15.58 -0.75
N TYR A 30 -5.63 -14.53 -1.40
CA TYR A 30 -5.00 -14.67 -2.70
C TYR A 30 -3.85 -15.69 -2.64
N ILE A 31 -2.96 -15.53 -1.68
CA ILE A 31 -1.79 -16.41 -1.49
C ILE A 31 -2.22 -17.85 -1.19
N ASP A 32 -3.25 -18.04 -0.38
CA ASP A 32 -3.77 -19.36 -0.03
C ASP A 32 -4.39 -20.09 -1.24
N VAL A 33 -5.04 -19.36 -2.14
CA VAL A 33 -5.62 -19.94 -3.38
C VAL A 33 -4.54 -20.52 -4.29
N TRP A 34 -3.37 -19.87 -4.32
CA TRP A 34 -2.21 -20.30 -5.12
C TRP A 34 -1.22 -21.15 -4.32
N ASP A 35 -1.59 -21.61 -3.13
CA ASP A 35 -0.75 -22.42 -2.21
C ASP A 35 0.63 -21.77 -1.92
N GLY A 36 0.70 -20.45 -2.02
CA GLY A 36 1.91 -19.66 -1.82
C GLY A 36 2.77 -19.47 -3.07
N ASP A 37 2.41 -20.07 -4.20
CA ASP A 37 3.20 -19.99 -5.44
C ASP A 37 3.07 -18.62 -6.15
N ASP A 38 2.12 -17.79 -5.72
CA ASP A 38 1.90 -16.46 -6.28
C ASP A 38 1.58 -15.43 -5.18
N LEU A 39 2.12 -14.21 -5.36
CA LEU A 39 1.98 -13.10 -4.43
C LEU A 39 1.44 -11.87 -5.14
N PRO A 40 0.31 -11.29 -4.72
CA PRO A 40 -0.28 -10.14 -5.43
C PRO A 40 0.60 -8.90 -5.38
N TYR A 41 1.45 -8.75 -4.36
CA TYR A 41 2.25 -7.56 -4.10
C TYR A 41 3.65 -7.54 -4.74
N TRP A 42 4.05 -8.60 -5.46
CA TRP A 42 5.32 -8.59 -6.20
C TRP A 42 5.21 -8.08 -7.63
N TYR A 43 3.98 -7.91 -8.16
CA TYR A 43 3.74 -7.52 -9.55
C TYR A 43 3.99 -6.03 -9.80
N ASN A 44 3.00 -5.19 -9.54
CA ASN A 44 3.04 -3.76 -9.80
C ASN A 44 2.05 -3.01 -8.88
N GLU A 45 1.96 -1.70 -9.08
CA GLU A 45 1.07 -0.82 -8.34
C GLU A 45 -0.41 -1.22 -8.54
N GLN A 46 -0.83 -1.47 -9.77
CA GLN A 46 -2.22 -1.80 -10.09
C GLN A 46 -2.68 -3.10 -9.42
N ALA A 47 -1.83 -4.15 -9.38
CA ALA A 47 -2.15 -5.39 -8.69
C ALA A 47 -2.40 -5.16 -7.19
N ASN A 48 -1.58 -4.32 -6.55
CA ASN A 48 -1.76 -3.93 -5.15
C ASN A 48 -3.04 -3.11 -4.93
N VAL A 49 -3.33 -2.15 -5.83
CA VAL A 49 -4.56 -1.35 -5.81
C VAL A 49 -5.78 -2.25 -5.97
N SER A 50 -5.77 -3.22 -6.88
CA SER A 50 -6.87 -4.16 -7.09
C SER A 50 -7.19 -5.00 -5.85
N ILE A 51 -6.18 -5.43 -5.08
CA ILE A 51 -6.42 -6.11 -3.80
C ILE A 51 -7.09 -5.16 -2.79
N LEU A 52 -6.67 -3.90 -2.74
CA LEU A 52 -7.29 -2.91 -1.85
C LEU A 52 -8.73 -2.58 -2.26
N ALA A 53 -9.00 -2.47 -3.57
CA ALA A 53 -10.35 -2.30 -4.11
C ALA A 53 -11.26 -3.48 -3.76
N GLY A 54 -10.78 -4.71 -3.96
CA GLY A 54 -11.49 -5.94 -3.56
C GLY A 54 -11.75 -5.99 -2.05
N ALA A 55 -10.80 -5.50 -1.24
CA ALA A 55 -10.95 -5.41 0.21
C ALA A 55 -12.01 -4.40 0.62
N ALA A 56 -12.12 -3.25 -0.07
CA ALA A 56 -13.16 -2.26 0.15
C ALA A 56 -14.55 -2.88 -0.12
N TRP A 57 -14.76 -3.53 -1.26
CA TRP A 57 -16.01 -4.24 -1.57
C TRP A 57 -16.37 -5.28 -0.51
N LYS A 58 -15.38 -6.03 -0.03
CA LYS A 58 -15.59 -7.06 1.00
C LYS A 58 -15.89 -6.47 2.39
N ALA A 59 -15.54 -5.22 2.62
CA ALA A 59 -15.82 -4.47 3.85
C ALA A 59 -17.09 -3.61 3.76
N ASP A 60 -17.99 -3.89 2.79
CA ASP A 60 -19.22 -3.15 2.51
C ASP A 60 -18.97 -1.67 2.10
N TRP A 61 -17.83 -1.41 1.46
CA TRP A 61 -17.55 -0.16 0.77
C TRP A 61 -17.67 -0.34 -0.74
N THR A 62 -17.84 0.76 -1.48
CA THR A 62 -17.70 0.77 -2.95
C THR A 62 -16.26 1.07 -3.33
N ALA A 63 -15.83 0.64 -4.51
CA ALA A 63 -14.51 0.94 -5.06
C ALA A 63 -14.57 1.14 -6.58
N ILE A 64 -13.81 2.11 -7.09
CA ILE A 64 -13.58 2.32 -8.53
C ILE A 64 -12.09 2.57 -8.74
N GLU A 65 -11.48 1.76 -9.63
CA GLU A 65 -10.08 1.85 -10.00
C GLU A 65 -9.91 2.64 -11.30
N GLU A 66 -8.77 3.31 -11.49
CA GLU A 66 -8.32 3.91 -12.75
C GLU A 66 -9.37 4.83 -13.42
N TYR A 67 -10.16 5.54 -12.64
CA TYR A 67 -11.19 6.42 -13.18
C TYR A 67 -10.66 7.80 -13.54
N GLN A 68 -11.28 8.42 -14.54
CA GLN A 68 -10.91 9.73 -15.05
C GLN A 68 -11.29 10.84 -14.07
N ILE A 69 -10.36 11.74 -13.79
CA ILE A 69 -10.56 12.86 -12.88
C ILE A 69 -9.80 14.12 -13.35
N SER A 70 -10.28 15.29 -12.94
CA SER A 70 -9.54 16.55 -13.11
C SER A 70 -8.37 16.60 -12.14
N LYS A 71 -7.20 17.02 -12.63
CA LYS A 71 -6.01 17.26 -11.80
C LYS A 71 -5.64 18.74 -11.88
N ILE A 72 -5.40 19.36 -10.72
CA ILE A 72 -5.04 20.77 -10.58
C ILE A 72 -3.58 20.95 -11.05
N ALA A 73 -3.31 22.06 -11.75
CA ALA A 73 -1.95 22.49 -12.02
C ALA A 73 -1.23 22.85 -10.70
N THR A 74 -0.01 22.38 -10.52
CA THR A 74 0.83 22.84 -9.40
C THR A 74 1.65 24.05 -9.86
N GLU A 75 2.06 24.92 -8.92
CA GLU A 75 2.94 26.07 -9.22
C GLU A 75 4.26 25.67 -9.92
N ALA A 76 4.68 24.41 -9.76
CA ALA A 76 5.85 23.86 -10.41
C ALA A 76 5.58 23.32 -11.84
N SER A 77 4.32 23.20 -12.27
CA SER A 77 3.97 22.75 -13.61
C SER A 77 3.38 23.93 -14.38
N GLU A 78 3.98 24.31 -15.50
CA GLU A 78 3.40 25.25 -16.48
C GLU A 78 2.12 24.69 -17.16
N GLN A 79 1.67 23.51 -16.76
CA GLN A 79 0.50 22.86 -17.33
C GLN A 79 -0.78 23.31 -16.64
N ALA A 80 -1.73 23.80 -17.45
CA ALA A 80 -3.12 24.02 -17.06
C ALA A 80 -3.74 22.73 -16.48
N ALA A 81 -4.87 22.87 -15.74
CA ALA A 81 -5.65 21.73 -15.26
C ALA A 81 -5.79 20.67 -16.35
N SER A 82 -5.42 19.44 -16.06
CA SER A 82 -5.42 18.33 -17.02
C SER A 82 -6.35 17.23 -16.57
N ILE A 83 -6.92 16.52 -17.54
CA ILE A 83 -7.63 15.28 -17.24
C ILE A 83 -6.56 14.20 -16.98
N GLY A 84 -6.62 13.58 -15.81
CA GLY A 84 -5.76 12.47 -15.40
C GLY A 84 -6.58 11.27 -14.97
N ARG A 85 -5.93 10.29 -14.37
CA ARG A 85 -6.57 9.15 -13.70
C ARG A 85 -6.23 9.19 -12.23
N ASN A 86 -7.18 8.77 -11.41
CA ASN A 86 -6.98 8.47 -10.00
C ASN A 86 -6.87 6.96 -9.85
N ASP A 87 -5.92 6.47 -9.06
CA ASP A 87 -5.66 5.05 -8.95
C ASP A 87 -6.83 4.29 -8.31
N LEU A 88 -7.43 4.88 -7.27
CA LEU A 88 -8.54 4.26 -6.54
C LEU A 88 -9.43 5.30 -5.85
N TYR A 89 -10.74 5.12 -5.95
CA TYR A 89 -11.73 5.76 -5.09
C TYR A 89 -12.45 4.69 -4.29
N ILE A 90 -12.57 4.87 -2.98
CA ILE A 90 -13.37 4.02 -2.10
C ILE A 90 -14.32 4.88 -1.29
N ALA A 91 -15.54 4.40 -1.08
CA ALA A 91 -16.56 5.12 -0.30
C ALA A 91 -17.55 4.19 0.39
N ASN A 92 -18.09 4.66 1.49
CA ASN A 92 -19.33 4.15 2.09
C ASN A 92 -20.36 5.26 2.16
N GLU A 93 -21.48 5.05 2.86
CA GLU A 93 -22.55 6.04 2.98
C GLU A 93 -22.15 7.33 3.72
N GLN A 94 -21.02 7.34 4.42
CA GLN A 94 -20.60 8.42 5.33
C GLN A 94 -19.40 9.20 4.82
N VAL A 95 -18.46 8.52 4.15
CA VAL A 95 -17.18 9.11 3.74
C VAL A 95 -16.63 8.42 2.50
N GLY A 96 -15.96 9.20 1.65
CA GLY A 96 -15.18 8.72 0.52
C GLY A 96 -13.71 9.13 0.62
N PHE A 97 -12.84 8.44 -0.10
CA PHE A 97 -11.41 8.73 -0.19
C PHE A 97 -10.92 8.56 -1.63
N CYS A 98 -10.25 9.60 -2.15
CA CYS A 98 -9.46 9.50 -3.37
C CYS A 98 -8.04 9.05 -2.99
N ILE A 99 -7.53 8.00 -3.60
CA ILE A 99 -6.26 7.38 -3.24
C ILE A 99 -5.34 7.37 -4.45
N GLU A 100 -4.15 7.95 -4.30
CA GLU A 100 -3.04 7.82 -5.22
C GLU A 100 -2.00 6.89 -4.61
N ALA A 101 -1.59 5.87 -5.33
CA ALA A 101 -0.79 4.78 -4.82
C ALA A 101 0.62 4.76 -5.39
N LYS A 102 1.57 4.23 -4.63
CA LYS A 102 2.91 3.88 -5.09
C LYS A 102 3.35 2.56 -4.46
N VAL A 103 4.25 1.87 -5.15
CA VAL A 103 4.89 0.67 -4.60
C VAL A 103 6.35 0.94 -4.30
N ALA A 104 6.81 0.49 -3.13
CA ALA A 104 8.19 0.48 -2.71
C ALA A 104 8.71 -0.95 -2.57
N TYR A 105 9.47 -1.42 -3.54
CA TYR A 105 10.24 -2.66 -3.41
C TYR A 105 11.56 -2.34 -2.75
N VAL A 106 11.82 -2.92 -1.57
CA VAL A 106 12.99 -2.57 -0.76
C VAL A 106 13.75 -3.81 -0.29
N ASP A 107 15.07 -3.74 -0.28
CA ASP A 107 15.88 -4.79 0.33
C ASP A 107 15.65 -4.79 1.85
N ILE A 108 15.21 -5.92 2.40
CA ILE A 108 14.90 -6.08 3.81
C ILE A 108 16.12 -5.80 4.71
N ASN A 109 17.32 -6.00 4.19
CA ASN A 109 18.58 -5.74 4.89
C ASN A 109 19.12 -4.32 4.68
N GLY A 110 18.54 -3.58 3.74
CA GLY A 110 19.02 -2.27 3.31
C GLY A 110 18.46 -1.10 4.14
N GLN A 111 18.39 -1.20 5.45
CA GLN A 111 17.69 -0.29 6.39
C GLN A 111 17.57 1.17 5.93
N GLU A 112 18.69 1.88 5.79
CA GLU A 112 18.67 3.30 5.43
C GLU A 112 18.24 3.54 3.98
N LYS A 113 18.66 2.69 3.04
CA LYS A 113 18.22 2.77 1.64
C LYS A 113 16.74 2.46 1.51
N ALA A 114 16.24 1.49 2.29
CA ALA A 114 14.82 1.14 2.33
C ALA A 114 13.99 2.33 2.84
N LYS A 115 14.39 2.97 3.94
CA LYS A 115 13.72 4.17 4.48
C LYS A 115 13.65 5.29 3.46
N ASN A 116 14.78 5.60 2.82
CA ASN A 116 14.87 6.66 1.81
C ASN A 116 13.99 6.35 0.59
N HIS A 117 13.95 5.09 0.16
CA HIS A 117 13.08 4.69 -0.95
C HIS A 117 11.59 4.77 -0.59
N ILE A 118 11.20 4.29 0.60
CA ILE A 118 9.83 4.41 1.11
C ILE A 118 9.43 5.89 1.21
N ALA A 119 10.31 6.75 1.76
CA ALA A 119 10.05 8.18 1.87
C ALA A 119 9.86 8.83 0.49
N ALA A 120 10.70 8.51 -0.50
CA ALA A 120 10.54 9.01 -1.85
C ALA A 120 9.20 8.59 -2.49
N ARG A 121 8.77 7.33 -2.29
CA ARG A 121 7.46 6.86 -2.77
C ARG A 121 6.30 7.52 -2.05
N ARG A 122 6.43 7.76 -0.73
CA ARG A 122 5.47 8.55 0.04
C ARG A 122 5.30 9.95 -0.56
N ASP A 123 6.40 10.65 -0.78
CA ASP A 123 6.37 12.01 -1.29
C ASP A 123 5.76 12.07 -2.71
N GLN A 124 6.01 11.06 -3.55
CA GLN A 124 5.36 10.90 -4.85
C GLN A 124 3.85 10.68 -4.70
N ALA A 125 3.41 9.71 -3.87
CA ALA A 125 2.01 9.42 -3.66
C ALA A 125 1.25 10.65 -3.11
N LYS A 126 1.89 11.36 -2.16
CA LYS A 126 1.36 12.61 -1.62
C LYS A 126 1.22 13.68 -2.70
N GLY A 127 2.27 13.94 -3.47
CA GLY A 127 2.24 14.95 -4.53
C GLY A 127 1.23 14.62 -5.63
N ASP A 128 1.03 13.35 -5.97
CA ASP A 128 0.00 12.93 -6.93
C ASP A 128 -1.40 13.15 -6.34
N ALA A 129 -1.63 12.81 -5.07
CA ALA A 129 -2.90 13.00 -4.38
C ALA A 129 -3.24 14.49 -4.18
N GLU A 130 -2.26 15.38 -3.92
CA GLU A 130 -2.47 16.83 -3.82
C GLU A 130 -3.02 17.44 -5.11
N ARG A 131 -2.74 16.82 -6.25
CA ARG A 131 -3.21 17.28 -7.56
C ARG A 131 -4.62 16.85 -7.91
N VAL A 132 -5.20 15.90 -7.19
CA VAL A 132 -6.57 15.44 -7.41
C VAL A 132 -7.56 16.55 -7.06
N ASP A 133 -8.38 16.97 -8.03
CA ASP A 133 -9.45 17.99 -7.83
C ASP A 133 -10.75 17.28 -7.45
N TYR A 134 -10.93 17.02 -6.17
CA TYR A 134 -12.11 16.35 -5.65
C TYR A 134 -12.48 16.81 -4.24
N HIS A 135 -13.76 16.68 -3.86
CA HIS A 135 -14.26 17.16 -2.58
C HIS A 135 -13.92 16.25 -1.39
N ASP A 136 -13.79 14.95 -1.65
CA ASP A 136 -13.49 13.98 -0.59
C ASP A 136 -12.01 14.04 -0.17
N PRO A 137 -11.70 13.59 1.04
CA PRO A 137 -10.33 13.46 1.52
C PRO A 137 -9.44 12.68 0.55
N ARG A 138 -8.25 13.22 0.30
CA ARG A 138 -7.26 12.66 -0.60
C ARG A 138 -6.17 11.97 0.20
N LEU A 139 -5.79 10.79 -0.23
CA LEU A 139 -4.79 9.96 0.44
C LEU A 139 -3.64 9.62 -0.51
N GLY A 140 -2.42 9.72 -0.01
CA GLY A 140 -1.30 8.99 -0.56
C GLY A 140 -1.24 7.59 0.07
N ALA A 141 -1.04 6.56 -0.75
CA ALA A 141 -0.86 5.18 -0.34
C ALA A 141 0.51 4.65 -0.78
N VAL A 142 1.22 3.95 0.09
CA VAL A 142 2.45 3.25 -0.28
C VAL A 142 2.34 1.79 0.11
N PHE A 143 2.36 0.91 -0.90
CA PHE A 143 2.54 -0.52 -0.69
C PHE A 143 4.03 -0.81 -0.56
N VAL A 144 4.47 -1.27 0.61
CA VAL A 144 5.87 -1.58 0.89
C VAL A 144 6.06 -3.08 0.85
N ALA A 145 6.78 -3.57 -0.15
CA ALA A 145 7.08 -4.98 -0.34
C ALA A 145 8.58 -5.23 -0.14
N PRO A 146 9.02 -5.57 1.09
CA PRO A 146 10.41 -5.90 1.33
C PRO A 146 10.76 -7.24 0.68
N TYR A 147 12.00 -7.33 0.19
CA TYR A 147 12.54 -8.56 -0.38
C TYR A 147 13.91 -8.89 0.16
N SER A 148 14.25 -10.19 0.17
CA SER A 148 15.61 -10.69 0.30
C SER A 148 16.07 -11.31 -1.02
N VAL A 149 17.37 -11.38 -1.26
CA VAL A 149 17.96 -11.93 -2.50
C VAL A 149 18.70 -13.22 -2.20
N GLY A 150 18.44 -14.26 -2.98
CA GLY A 150 19.18 -15.51 -2.94
C GLY A 150 18.80 -16.48 -1.81
N ALA A 151 18.22 -15.98 -0.73
CA ALA A 151 17.74 -16.77 0.41
C ALA A 151 16.48 -16.17 1.02
N GLU A 152 15.68 -16.99 1.67
CA GLU A 152 14.54 -16.56 2.47
C GLU A 152 14.98 -15.60 3.58
N ALA A 153 14.15 -14.62 3.89
CA ALA A 153 14.38 -13.76 5.04
C ALA A 153 14.13 -14.54 6.34
N SER A 154 15.00 -14.36 7.33
CA SER A 154 14.77 -14.92 8.66
C SER A 154 13.65 -14.17 9.40
N ASP A 155 13.04 -14.83 10.38
CA ASP A 155 12.03 -14.22 11.24
C ASP A 155 12.58 -12.97 11.96
N GLU A 156 13.86 -12.97 12.34
CA GLU A 156 14.53 -11.82 12.96
C GLU A 156 14.63 -10.63 11.97
N GLN A 157 14.98 -10.89 10.71
CA GLN A 157 15.04 -9.84 9.68
C GLN A 157 13.66 -9.22 9.43
N ILE A 158 12.62 -10.06 9.39
CA ILE A 158 11.23 -9.61 9.23
C ILE A 158 10.82 -8.76 10.44
N GLU A 159 11.09 -9.22 11.65
CA GLU A 159 10.74 -8.50 12.88
C GLU A 159 11.48 -7.16 12.98
N VAL A 160 12.77 -7.11 12.68
CA VAL A 160 13.54 -5.86 12.61
C VAL A 160 12.92 -4.90 11.60
N PHE A 161 12.54 -5.38 10.41
CA PHE A 161 11.90 -4.55 9.40
C PHE A 161 10.54 -4.01 9.86
N GLN A 162 9.70 -4.84 10.50
CA GLN A 162 8.43 -4.41 11.11
C GLN A 162 8.66 -3.31 12.16
N GLN A 163 9.68 -3.44 13.01
CA GLN A 163 10.02 -2.40 13.99
C GLN A 163 10.50 -1.10 13.33
N GLU A 164 11.23 -1.18 12.22
CA GLU A 164 11.62 0.01 11.46
C GLU A 164 10.42 0.71 10.80
N LEU A 165 9.43 -0.05 10.28
CA LEU A 165 8.18 0.52 9.78
C LEU A 165 7.42 1.31 10.87
N LEU A 166 7.41 0.82 12.11
CA LEU A 166 6.73 1.49 13.23
C LEU A 166 7.39 2.81 13.65
N LYS A 167 8.64 3.06 13.27
CA LYS A 167 9.35 4.32 13.53
C LYS A 167 9.06 5.38 12.47
N LEU A 168 8.47 4.99 11.33
CA LEU A 168 8.09 5.95 10.30
C LEU A 168 6.86 6.75 10.75
N ASP A 169 6.78 8.00 10.28
CA ASP A 169 5.61 8.86 10.52
C ASP A 169 4.45 8.41 9.62
N PHE A 170 3.54 7.60 10.17
CA PHE A 170 2.35 7.12 9.47
C PHE A 170 1.06 7.62 10.14
N GLN A 171 0.02 7.78 9.35
CA GLN A 171 -1.33 8.06 9.84
C GLN A 171 -2.20 6.80 9.89
N ALA A 172 -1.99 5.87 8.98
CA ALA A 172 -2.45 4.49 9.09
C ALA A 172 -1.40 3.54 8.51
N LEU A 173 -1.21 2.41 9.16
CA LEU A 173 -0.28 1.37 8.77
C LEU A 173 -0.93 0.00 9.00
N ALA A 174 -0.89 -0.84 7.97
CA ALA A 174 -1.28 -2.24 8.06
C ALA A 174 -0.21 -3.11 7.42
N TRP A 175 -0.03 -4.35 7.91
CA TRP A 175 0.79 -5.34 7.21
C TRP A 175 0.28 -6.76 7.41
N VAL A 176 0.72 -7.62 6.52
CA VAL A 176 0.57 -9.07 6.59
C VAL A 176 1.89 -9.75 6.25
N THR A 177 2.24 -10.78 7.03
CA THR A 177 3.42 -11.64 6.84
C THR A 177 2.92 -13.08 6.62
N PRO A 178 2.55 -13.44 5.38
CA PRO A 178 1.99 -14.75 5.11
C PRO A 178 3.06 -15.83 5.22
N THR A 179 2.84 -16.83 6.05
CA THR A 179 3.82 -17.92 6.29
C THR A 179 4.18 -18.65 4.99
N ARG A 180 3.23 -18.81 4.06
CA ARG A 180 3.48 -19.48 2.77
C ARG A 180 4.31 -18.62 1.81
N ALA A 181 4.15 -17.30 1.84
CA ALA A 181 4.86 -16.36 0.98
C ALA A 181 6.37 -16.32 1.25
N GLN A 182 6.79 -16.64 2.46
CA GLN A 182 8.20 -16.59 2.85
C GLN A 182 9.09 -17.50 2.00
N LYS A 183 8.52 -18.62 1.48
CA LYS A 183 9.24 -19.63 0.69
C LYS A 183 9.15 -19.41 -0.81
N THR A 184 8.33 -18.47 -1.28
CA THR A 184 8.08 -18.26 -2.69
C THR A 184 9.11 -17.33 -3.29
N ARG A 185 9.78 -17.76 -4.35
CA ARG A 185 10.83 -17.06 -5.04
C ARG A 185 10.37 -16.54 -6.40
N SER A 186 10.54 -15.25 -6.64
CA SER A 186 10.29 -14.64 -7.94
C SER A 186 11.35 -15.00 -8.98
N HIS A 187 11.09 -14.69 -10.26
CA HIS A 187 12.02 -14.97 -11.36
C HIS A 187 13.37 -14.27 -11.24
N ASP A 188 13.42 -13.12 -10.57
CA ASP A 188 14.65 -12.35 -10.31
C ASP A 188 15.35 -12.75 -8.99
N ASN A 189 15.05 -13.96 -8.50
CA ASN A 189 15.68 -14.57 -7.31
C ASN A 189 15.41 -13.81 -6.01
N ARG A 190 14.24 -13.19 -5.87
CA ARG A 190 13.81 -12.48 -4.67
C ARG A 190 12.71 -13.24 -3.93
N TYR A 191 12.75 -13.15 -2.61
CA TYR A 191 11.73 -13.64 -1.70
C TYR A 191 11.04 -12.44 -1.05
N TYR A 192 9.73 -12.40 -1.08
CA TYR A 192 8.93 -11.29 -0.56
C TYR A 192 8.14 -11.75 0.68
N PRO A 193 8.71 -11.64 1.89
CA PRO A 193 8.15 -12.28 3.08
C PRO A 193 6.88 -11.60 3.60
N MET A 194 6.64 -10.35 3.26
CA MET A 194 5.50 -9.57 3.75
C MET A 194 5.15 -8.44 2.80
N VAL A 195 4.01 -7.82 3.05
CA VAL A 195 3.66 -6.52 2.48
C VAL A 195 3.05 -5.62 3.55
N ALA A 196 3.36 -4.34 3.50
CA ALA A 196 2.73 -3.31 4.31
C ALA A 196 2.02 -2.28 3.43
N LEU A 197 0.94 -1.71 3.94
CA LEU A 197 0.21 -0.59 3.37
C LEU A 197 0.29 0.59 4.33
N TRP A 198 0.88 1.68 3.86
CA TRP A 198 1.02 2.94 4.57
C TRP A 198 0.11 3.99 3.93
N LEU A 199 -0.75 4.64 4.73
CA LEU A 199 -1.66 5.68 4.29
C LEU A 199 -1.38 7.00 5.00
N MET A 200 -1.57 8.11 4.26
CA MET A 200 -1.49 9.47 4.76
C MET A 200 -2.50 10.37 4.05
N THR A 201 -3.06 11.33 4.78
CA THR A 201 -3.86 12.43 4.21
C THR A 201 -2.96 13.50 3.57
N VAL A 202 -3.49 14.22 2.62
CA VAL A 202 -2.85 15.38 1.99
C VAL A 202 -3.70 16.62 2.17
#